data_67255da6ef6c6ed62e066afca12a4baf
#
_entry.id   67255da6ef6c6ed62e066afca12a4baf
#
_cell.length_a   1.000
_cell.length_b   1.000
_cell.length_c   1.000
_cell.angle_alpha   90.00
_cell.angle_beta   90.00
_cell.angle_gamma   90.00
#
_symmetry.space_group_name_H-M   'P 1'
#
loop_
_entity.id
_entity.type
_entity.pdbx_description
1 polymer ?
#
loop_
_entity_poly.entity_id
_entity_poly.type
_entity_poly.pdbx_seq_one_letter_code
_entity_poly.pdbx_strand_id
1 'polypeptide(L)'
;SRLYYHQANDAYEYWLWRPELSLAYPFLEKFKLRYYLRMYQNPPRLEYLGDVDVRNNELEVSRGNSALFPARVLEQSFTLSCQLPSFYAEIETSYRNNYHCVMSQINREIDESGNTNFIFTRENQRRISMFYVNGYTRFAIVSDKLTFAATGGFFRFFNYGNTYKHHYSSFNGAFRATAYLGDFTFSADASNGWSFLEGENRTTNICTYSLVASYKYKDFIFSLIWQNGFQNDMLSNKAYLLNRYVGKTQKLINGDMGNMLTFNLSWRFSKGRKYESPKYTVNKKDNDTGIIKGN
;
A
#
# COMPACT_ATOMS: atom_id res chain seq x y z
N SER A 1 -9.60 18.82 12.49
CA SER A 1 -9.01 19.78 11.54
C SER A 1 -10.08 20.34 10.62
N ARG A 2 -9.91 21.56 10.19
CA ARG A 2 -10.75 22.27 9.21
C ARG A 2 -9.96 22.35 7.91
N LEU A 3 -10.58 21.95 6.80
CA LEU A 3 -10.00 22.06 5.47
C LEU A 3 -10.85 23.01 4.65
N TYR A 4 -10.19 23.94 4.00
CA TYR A 4 -10.82 24.96 3.19
C TYR A 4 -10.23 24.94 1.79
N TYR A 5 -11.08 24.79 0.76
CA TYR A 5 -10.71 24.94 -0.63
C TYR A 5 -11.38 26.18 -1.21
N HIS A 6 -10.63 26.93 -1.98
CA HIS A 6 -11.15 28.06 -2.73
C HIS A 6 -10.80 27.87 -4.21
N GLN A 7 -11.81 27.83 -5.06
CA GLN A 7 -11.64 27.72 -6.50
C GLN A 7 -12.58 28.73 -7.18
N ALA A 8 -12.00 29.69 -7.89
CA ALA A 8 -12.73 30.73 -8.62
C ALA A 8 -13.86 31.34 -7.78
N ASN A 9 -15.10 30.91 -8.00
CA ASN A 9 -16.30 31.43 -7.32
C ASN A 9 -16.81 30.50 -6.23
N ASP A 10 -16.21 29.31 -6.02
CA ASP A 10 -16.68 28.30 -5.09
C ASP A 10 -15.72 28.12 -3.92
N ALA A 11 -16.27 27.98 -2.74
CA ALA A 11 -15.56 27.70 -1.51
C ALA A 11 -16.09 26.41 -0.87
N TYR A 12 -15.21 25.49 -0.59
CA TYR A 12 -15.54 24.21 0.05
C TYR A 12 -14.92 24.17 1.44
N GLU A 13 -15.74 23.91 2.45
CA GLU A 13 -15.30 23.81 3.83
C GLU A 13 -15.66 22.46 4.40
N TYR A 14 -14.66 21.75 4.98
CA TYR A 14 -14.86 20.45 5.58
C TYR A 14 -14.28 20.40 6.99
N TRP A 15 -15.09 19.93 7.95
CA TRP A 15 -14.67 19.59 9.30
C TRP A 15 -14.25 18.14 9.35
N LEU A 16 -12.97 17.87 9.63
CA LEU A 16 -12.38 16.54 9.60
C LEU A 16 -12.10 16.02 11.01
N TRP A 17 -12.72 14.87 11.33
CA TRP A 17 -12.57 14.17 12.59
C TRP A 17 -11.67 12.95 12.39
N ARG A 18 -10.75 12.71 13.34
CA ARG A 18 -9.81 11.60 13.26
C ARG A 18 -9.61 10.95 14.63
N PRO A 19 -10.65 10.39 15.27
CA PRO A 19 -10.48 9.64 16.51
C PRO A 19 -9.70 8.35 16.25
N GLU A 20 -8.83 8.03 17.20
CA GLU A 20 -7.96 6.85 17.18
C GLU A 20 -7.90 6.23 18.56
N LEU A 21 -7.99 4.90 18.63
CA LEU A 21 -7.81 4.11 19.85
C LEU A 21 -6.80 3.01 19.57
N SER A 22 -5.76 2.95 20.38
CA SER A 22 -4.75 1.90 20.33
C SER A 22 -4.62 1.27 21.71
N LEU A 23 -4.87 -0.03 21.79
CA LEU A 23 -4.72 -0.83 23.01
C LEU A 23 -3.65 -1.89 22.77
N ALA A 24 -2.75 -2.05 23.72
CA ALA A 24 -1.71 -3.07 23.65
C ALA A 24 -1.65 -3.83 24.98
N TYR A 25 -1.73 -5.14 24.91
CA TYR A 25 -1.68 -6.03 26.05
C TYR A 25 -0.58 -7.08 25.88
N PRO A 26 0.56 -6.97 26.59
CA PRO A 26 1.56 -8.01 26.64
C PRO A 26 1.07 -9.13 27.56
N PHE A 27 1.20 -10.39 27.13
CA PHE A 27 0.87 -11.55 27.93
C PHE A 27 1.91 -12.67 27.73
N LEU A 28 2.12 -13.49 28.74
CA LEU A 28 3.09 -14.59 28.74
C LEU A 28 4.51 -14.17 28.28
N GLU A 29 4.95 -12.95 28.64
CA GLU A 29 6.27 -12.36 28.35
C GLU A 29 6.69 -12.33 26.87
N LYS A 30 6.20 -13.27 26.06
CA LYS A 30 6.59 -13.50 24.68
C LYS A 30 5.53 -13.07 23.66
N PHE A 31 4.31 -12.84 24.14
CA PHE A 31 3.17 -12.52 23.28
C PHE A 31 2.67 -11.11 23.55
N LYS A 32 2.26 -10.43 22.49
CA LYS A 32 1.62 -9.12 22.58
C LYS A 32 0.38 -9.11 21.68
N LEU A 33 -0.75 -8.74 22.26
CA LEU A 33 -1.99 -8.47 21.54
C LEU A 33 -2.12 -6.96 21.38
N ARG A 34 -2.43 -6.51 20.18
CA ARG A 34 -2.77 -5.11 19.89
C ARG A 34 -4.15 -5.05 19.25
N TYR A 35 -4.91 -4.09 19.67
CA TYR A 35 -6.14 -3.67 19.01
C TYR A 35 -5.97 -2.23 18.55
N TYR A 36 -6.35 -1.96 17.33
CA TYR A 36 -6.31 -0.64 16.73
C TYR A 36 -7.65 -0.31 16.09
N LEU A 37 -8.17 0.86 16.40
CA LEU A 37 -9.38 1.42 15.81
C LEU A 37 -9.10 2.86 15.39
N ARG A 38 -9.41 3.19 14.16
CA ARG A 38 -9.30 4.54 13.64
C ARG A 38 -10.51 4.90 12.78
N MET A 39 -11.04 6.09 12.99
CA MET A 39 -11.99 6.71 12.08
C MET A 39 -11.37 7.97 11.51
N TYR A 40 -11.56 8.21 10.22
CA TYR A 40 -11.12 9.44 9.59
C TYR A 40 -11.95 9.76 8.36
N GLN A 41 -11.85 11.00 7.92
CA GLN A 41 -12.53 11.49 6.73
C GLN A 41 -11.50 11.87 5.68
N ASN A 42 -11.76 11.49 4.43
CA ASN A 42 -10.97 11.88 3.27
C ASN A 42 -11.78 12.86 2.44
N PRO A 43 -11.38 14.14 2.38
CA PRO A 43 -12.03 15.09 1.51
C PRO A 43 -11.76 14.74 0.03
N PRO A 44 -12.66 15.11 -0.87
CA PRO A 44 -12.40 14.99 -2.30
C PRO A 44 -11.21 15.86 -2.70
N ARG A 45 -10.51 15.47 -3.75
CA ARG A 45 -9.47 16.30 -4.33
C ARG A 45 -10.09 17.47 -5.07
N LEU A 46 -9.42 18.62 -5.03
CA LEU A 46 -9.89 19.83 -5.69
C LEU A 46 -10.13 19.64 -7.19
N GLU A 47 -9.27 18.87 -7.85
CA GLU A 47 -9.38 18.55 -9.27
C GLU A 47 -10.67 17.84 -9.68
N TYR A 48 -11.38 17.22 -8.71
CA TYR A 48 -12.64 16.51 -8.96
C TYR A 48 -13.87 17.40 -8.79
N LEU A 49 -13.71 18.58 -8.18
CA LEU A 49 -14.82 19.48 -7.82
C LEU A 49 -15.18 20.48 -8.93
N GLY A 50 -14.37 20.61 -9.95
CA GLY A 50 -14.64 21.53 -11.06
C GLY A 50 -15.76 21.00 -11.96
N ASP A 51 -16.71 21.85 -12.34
CA ASP A 51 -17.84 21.51 -13.23
C ASP A 51 -17.51 21.77 -14.72
N VAL A 52 -16.30 21.44 -15.14
CA VAL A 52 -15.85 21.64 -16.51
C VAL A 52 -15.85 20.32 -17.26
N ASP A 53 -16.55 20.29 -18.40
CA ASP A 53 -16.52 19.17 -19.33
C ASP A 53 -15.25 19.22 -20.21
N VAL A 54 -14.47 18.17 -20.18
CA VAL A 54 -13.30 18.00 -21.06
C VAL A 54 -13.56 16.81 -21.98
N ARG A 55 -13.66 17.07 -23.27
CA ARG A 55 -13.82 16.04 -24.29
C ARG A 55 -12.48 15.39 -24.58
N ASN A 56 -12.34 14.11 -24.24
CA ASN A 56 -11.10 13.35 -24.47
C ASN A 56 -11.04 12.78 -25.90
N ASN A 57 -12.18 12.38 -26.44
CA ASN A 57 -12.37 11.91 -27.82
C ASN A 57 -13.86 12.01 -28.19
N GLU A 58 -14.23 11.47 -29.35
CA GLU A 58 -15.62 11.55 -29.88
C GLU A 58 -16.66 10.92 -28.95
N LEU A 59 -16.29 9.94 -28.13
CA LEU A 59 -17.19 9.18 -27.29
C LEU A 59 -17.01 9.46 -25.79
N GLU A 60 -15.87 10.04 -25.37
CA GLU A 60 -15.50 10.18 -23.96
C GLU A 60 -15.44 11.63 -23.52
N VAL A 61 -16.20 11.95 -22.49
CA VAL A 61 -16.19 13.27 -21.81
C VAL A 61 -15.80 13.05 -20.36
N SER A 62 -14.82 13.78 -19.87
CA SER A 62 -14.48 13.87 -18.45
C SER A 62 -15.22 15.05 -17.85
N ARG A 63 -15.96 14.79 -16.75
CA ARG A 63 -16.76 15.80 -16.03
C ARG A 63 -16.40 15.76 -14.55
N GLY A 64 -16.10 16.91 -13.97
CA GLY A 64 -15.97 17.04 -12.51
C GLY A 64 -17.33 16.96 -11.82
N ASN A 65 -17.32 16.99 -10.48
CA ASN A 65 -18.53 16.90 -9.68
C ASN A 65 -18.39 17.75 -8.42
N SER A 66 -18.99 18.93 -8.43
CA SER A 66 -18.99 19.87 -7.30
C SER A 66 -19.78 19.38 -6.08
N ALA A 67 -20.66 18.38 -6.26
CA ALA A 67 -21.46 17.79 -5.18
C ALA A 67 -20.70 16.76 -4.33
N LEU A 68 -19.42 16.52 -4.58
CA LEU A 68 -18.63 15.58 -3.80
C LEU A 68 -18.43 16.06 -2.35
N PHE A 69 -18.49 15.12 -1.42
CA PHE A 69 -18.28 15.34 -0.01
C PHE A 69 -17.28 14.33 0.59
N PRO A 70 -16.73 14.60 1.81
CA PRO A 70 -15.72 13.75 2.40
C PRO A 70 -16.19 12.31 2.65
N ALA A 71 -15.39 11.35 2.18
CA ALA A 71 -15.57 9.95 2.50
C ALA A 71 -15.24 9.68 3.97
N ARG A 72 -15.90 8.69 4.58
CA ARG A 72 -15.67 8.26 5.96
C ARG A 72 -15.02 6.89 5.95
N VAL A 73 -13.88 6.76 6.62
CA VAL A 73 -13.15 5.50 6.75
C VAL A 73 -13.19 5.05 8.21
N LEU A 74 -13.61 3.81 8.42
CA LEU A 74 -13.46 3.07 9.66
C LEU A 74 -12.45 1.95 9.42
N GLU A 75 -11.40 1.90 10.20
CA GLU A 75 -10.35 0.89 10.13
C GLU A 75 -10.13 0.30 11.51
N GLN A 76 -10.17 -1.01 11.61
CA GLN A 76 -9.93 -1.73 12.85
C GLN A 76 -9.06 -2.96 12.57
N SER A 77 -8.12 -3.22 13.47
CA SER A 77 -7.27 -4.39 13.38
C SER A 77 -6.97 -5.01 14.74
N PHE A 78 -6.75 -6.32 14.70
CA PHE A 78 -6.19 -7.10 15.78
C PHE A 78 -4.89 -7.71 15.32
N THR A 79 -3.84 -7.54 16.11
CA THR A 79 -2.52 -8.08 15.83
C THR A 79 -2.07 -8.92 17.02
N LEU A 80 -1.75 -10.17 16.76
CA LEU A 80 -1.10 -11.06 17.72
C LEU A 80 0.34 -11.27 17.28
N SER A 81 1.30 -10.94 18.13
CA SER A 81 2.72 -11.16 17.88
C SER A 81 3.38 -12.02 18.92
N CYS A 82 4.35 -12.82 18.51
CA CYS A 82 5.20 -13.66 19.33
C CYS A 82 6.65 -13.32 19.08
N GLN A 83 7.42 -13.04 20.13
CA GLN A 83 8.83 -12.70 20.08
C GLN A 83 9.65 -13.69 20.88
N LEU A 84 10.52 -14.45 20.21
CA LEU A 84 11.55 -15.32 20.80
C LEU A 84 12.94 -14.84 20.32
N PRO A 85 14.03 -15.27 20.93
CA PRO A 85 15.39 -14.83 20.53
C PRO A 85 15.71 -15.01 19.06
N SER A 86 15.34 -16.15 18.47
CA SER A 86 15.62 -16.49 17.05
C SER A 86 14.36 -16.56 16.18
N PHE A 87 13.20 -16.19 16.72
CA PHE A 87 11.92 -16.31 16.02
C PHE A 87 11.00 -15.14 16.34
N TYR A 88 10.42 -14.58 15.30
CA TYR A 88 9.33 -13.62 15.39
C TYR A 88 8.19 -14.07 14.49
N ALA A 89 6.97 -14.02 15.01
CA ALA A 89 5.77 -14.22 14.21
C ALA A 89 4.71 -13.19 14.59
N GLU A 90 3.96 -12.76 13.59
CA GLU A 90 2.84 -11.85 13.76
C GLU A 90 1.70 -12.29 12.83
N ILE A 91 0.48 -12.24 13.34
CA ILE A 91 -0.73 -12.37 12.55
C ILE A 91 -1.61 -11.14 12.80
N GLU A 92 -2.04 -10.50 11.74
CA GLU A 92 -2.95 -9.37 11.78
C GLU A 92 -4.24 -9.74 11.05
N THR A 93 -5.38 -9.44 11.66
CA THR A 93 -6.67 -9.42 10.99
C THR A 93 -7.22 -8.00 11.00
N SER A 94 -7.71 -7.53 9.89
CA SER A 94 -8.20 -6.16 9.75
C SER A 94 -9.45 -6.09 8.90
N TYR A 95 -10.31 -5.14 9.28
CA TYR A 95 -11.46 -4.74 8.50
C TYR A 95 -11.45 -3.23 8.28
N ARG A 96 -11.39 -2.83 7.03
CA ARG A 96 -11.47 -1.44 6.61
C ARG A 96 -12.76 -1.21 5.85
N ASN A 97 -13.49 -0.21 6.25
CA ASN A 97 -14.75 0.17 5.64
C ASN A 97 -14.74 1.64 5.24
N ASN A 98 -14.90 1.91 3.97
CA ASN A 98 -14.88 3.24 3.41
C ASN A 98 -16.29 3.57 2.89
N TYR A 99 -17.02 4.38 3.65
CA TYR A 99 -18.33 4.86 3.31
C TYR A 99 -18.23 6.13 2.46
N HIS A 100 -19.07 6.23 1.46
CA HIS A 100 -19.13 7.36 0.54
C HIS A 100 -17.77 7.65 -0.13
N CYS A 101 -17.05 6.59 -0.45
CA CYS A 101 -15.74 6.68 -1.10
C CYS A 101 -15.88 7.38 -2.46
N VAL A 102 -15.06 8.39 -2.71
CA VAL A 102 -15.00 9.08 -4.01
C VAL A 102 -14.29 8.20 -5.02
N MET A 103 -15.04 7.63 -5.95
CA MET A 103 -14.55 6.70 -6.98
C MET A 103 -14.98 7.12 -8.37
N SER A 104 -14.29 6.58 -9.37
CA SER A 104 -14.68 6.73 -10.77
C SER A 104 -16.07 6.17 -11.00
N GLN A 105 -16.86 6.88 -11.74
CA GLN A 105 -18.17 6.48 -12.24
C GLN A 105 -18.20 6.76 -13.74
N ILE A 106 -18.76 5.84 -14.52
CA ILE A 106 -18.97 6.04 -15.94
C ILE A 106 -20.46 5.98 -16.19
N ASN A 107 -21.00 7.06 -16.71
CA ASN A 107 -22.39 7.19 -17.10
C ASN A 107 -22.51 7.22 -18.62
N ARG A 108 -23.61 6.75 -19.15
CA ARG A 108 -23.92 6.85 -20.58
C ARG A 108 -24.97 7.95 -20.76
N GLU A 109 -24.67 8.92 -21.59
CA GLU A 109 -25.61 10.00 -21.98
C GLU A 109 -25.81 9.95 -23.50
N ILE A 110 -27.00 10.32 -23.95
CA ILE A 110 -27.31 10.47 -25.37
C ILE A 110 -27.52 11.99 -25.58
N ASP A 111 -26.76 12.58 -26.47
CA ASP A 111 -26.89 14.00 -26.77
C ASP A 111 -28.16 14.30 -27.63
N GLU A 112 -28.47 15.58 -27.81
CA GLU A 112 -29.61 16.02 -28.61
C GLU A 112 -29.56 15.56 -30.07
N SER A 113 -28.40 15.24 -30.57
CA SER A 113 -28.16 14.70 -31.91
C SER A 113 -28.28 13.19 -32.02
N GLY A 114 -28.57 12.50 -30.89
CA GLY A 114 -28.69 11.06 -30.82
C GLY A 114 -27.33 10.33 -30.65
N ASN A 115 -26.21 11.03 -30.49
CA ASN A 115 -24.92 10.40 -30.29
C ASN A 115 -24.76 9.93 -28.84
N THR A 116 -24.10 8.80 -28.67
CA THR A 116 -23.78 8.26 -27.35
C THR A 116 -22.47 8.85 -26.83
N ASN A 117 -22.49 9.44 -25.63
CA ASN A 117 -21.32 9.90 -24.89
C ASN A 117 -21.16 9.07 -23.60
N PHE A 118 -19.93 8.70 -23.27
CA PHE A 118 -19.55 8.10 -22.00
C PHE A 118 -18.95 9.19 -21.10
N ILE A 119 -19.63 9.49 -20.01
CA ILE A 119 -19.23 10.53 -19.06
C ILE A 119 -18.41 9.90 -17.96
N PHE A 120 -17.13 10.20 -17.92
CA PHE A 120 -16.19 9.80 -16.87
C PHE A 120 -16.21 10.86 -15.76
N THR A 121 -16.73 10.50 -14.62
CA THR A 121 -16.84 11.41 -13.48
C THR A 121 -16.40 10.75 -12.19
N ARG A 122 -16.49 11.47 -11.08
CA ARG A 122 -16.30 10.94 -9.72
C ARG A 122 -17.62 11.07 -8.95
N GLU A 123 -17.93 10.05 -8.18
CA GLU A 123 -19.11 10.04 -7.31
C GLU A 123 -18.76 9.45 -5.94
N ASN A 124 -19.51 9.87 -4.93
CA ASN A 124 -19.49 9.23 -3.63
C ASN A 124 -20.21 7.89 -3.73
N GLN A 125 -19.46 6.78 -3.76
CA GLN A 125 -19.99 5.42 -3.84
C GLN A 125 -20.48 4.95 -2.47
N ARG A 126 -21.43 4.02 -2.43
CA ARG A 126 -22.10 3.59 -1.19
C ARG A 126 -21.09 3.08 -0.15
N ARG A 127 -20.25 2.09 -0.51
CA ARG A 127 -19.33 1.46 0.41
C ARG A 127 -18.25 0.64 -0.31
N ILE A 128 -17.01 0.87 0.04
CA ILE A 128 -15.86 0.06 -0.39
C ILE A 128 -15.23 -0.52 0.87
N SER A 129 -15.21 -1.84 1.00
CA SER A 129 -14.71 -2.51 2.19
C SER A 129 -13.68 -3.56 1.85
N MET A 130 -12.75 -3.76 2.76
CA MET A 130 -11.72 -4.81 2.67
C MET A 130 -11.59 -5.49 4.02
N PHE A 131 -11.62 -6.81 3.98
CA PHE A 131 -11.20 -7.66 5.09
C PHE A 131 -9.90 -8.35 4.70
N TYR A 132 -8.94 -8.43 5.63
CA TYR A 132 -7.75 -9.24 5.40
C TYR A 132 -7.27 -9.94 6.66
N VAL A 133 -6.56 -11.04 6.43
CA VAL A 133 -5.71 -11.71 7.41
C VAL A 133 -4.33 -11.79 6.79
N ASN A 134 -3.32 -11.28 7.48
CA ASN A 134 -1.93 -11.27 7.03
C ASN A 134 -1.03 -11.82 8.12
N GLY A 135 -0.15 -12.72 7.77
CA GLY A 135 0.86 -13.29 8.63
C GLY A 135 2.26 -12.88 8.20
N TYR A 136 3.12 -12.62 9.15
CA TYR A 136 4.54 -12.41 8.97
C TYR A 136 5.31 -13.31 9.93
N THR A 137 6.38 -13.91 9.44
CA THR A 137 7.32 -14.65 10.29
C THR A 137 8.76 -14.37 9.88
N ARG A 138 9.63 -14.34 10.87
CA ARG A 138 11.08 -14.27 10.69
C ARG A 138 11.73 -15.23 11.65
N PHE A 139 12.67 -16.03 11.16
CA PHE A 139 13.46 -16.93 11.99
C PHE A 139 14.92 -17.01 11.52
N ALA A 140 15.83 -17.21 12.48
CA ALA A 140 17.23 -17.45 12.24
C ALA A 140 17.52 -18.94 12.47
N ILE A 141 17.97 -19.66 11.43
CA ILE A 141 18.36 -21.07 11.54
C ILE A 141 19.72 -21.19 12.21
N VAL A 142 20.66 -20.36 11.76
CA VAL A 142 21.99 -20.24 12.38
C VAL A 142 22.08 -18.81 12.86
N SER A 143 22.29 -18.64 14.17
CA SER A 143 22.36 -17.32 14.79
C SER A 143 23.32 -16.42 14.01
N ASP A 144 22.80 -15.25 13.59
CA ASP A 144 23.54 -14.21 12.86
C ASP A 144 24.12 -14.61 11.49
N LYS A 145 23.83 -15.84 10.99
CA LYS A 145 24.37 -16.30 9.70
C LYS A 145 23.32 -16.56 8.64
N LEU A 146 22.18 -17.10 9.01
CA LEU A 146 21.14 -17.45 8.04
C LEU A 146 19.77 -17.10 8.61
N THR A 147 19.07 -16.18 7.95
CA THR A 147 17.73 -15.73 8.33
C THR A 147 16.73 -15.94 7.19
N PHE A 148 15.51 -16.28 7.58
CA PHE A 148 14.37 -16.36 6.68
C PHE A 148 13.27 -15.45 7.16
N ALA A 149 12.55 -14.83 6.24
CA ALA A 149 11.32 -14.11 6.50
C ALA A 149 10.28 -14.50 5.48
N ALA A 150 9.05 -14.65 5.90
CA ALA A 150 7.93 -14.93 5.02
C ALA A 150 6.71 -14.09 5.43
N THR A 151 5.98 -13.65 4.44
CA THR A 151 4.69 -12.97 4.59
C THR A 151 3.66 -13.72 3.78
N GLY A 152 2.46 -13.89 4.31
CA GLY A 152 1.35 -14.48 3.59
C GLY A 152 0.03 -13.87 4.02
N GLY A 153 -0.84 -13.54 3.08
CA GLY A 153 -2.10 -12.89 3.39
C GLY A 153 -3.23 -13.28 2.46
N PHE A 154 -4.43 -13.26 3.03
CA PHE A 154 -5.69 -13.38 2.33
C PHE A 154 -6.44 -12.06 2.43
N PHE A 155 -6.96 -11.58 1.29
CA PHE A 155 -7.69 -10.34 1.17
C PHE A 155 -9.04 -10.60 0.52
N ARG A 156 -10.09 -10.02 1.09
CA ARG A 156 -11.44 -10.04 0.54
C ARG A 156 -11.95 -8.62 0.39
N PHE A 157 -12.28 -8.26 -0.84
CA PHE A 157 -12.79 -6.95 -1.22
C PHE A 157 -14.31 -7.04 -1.45
N PHE A 158 -15.03 -6.01 -0.96
CA PHE A 158 -16.47 -5.86 -1.12
C PHE A 158 -16.74 -4.43 -1.60
N ASN A 159 -17.03 -4.26 -2.86
CA ASN A 159 -17.26 -2.96 -3.48
C ASN A 159 -18.73 -2.82 -3.87
N TYR A 160 -19.44 -1.98 -3.13
CA TYR A 160 -20.83 -1.65 -3.35
C TYR A 160 -20.91 -0.21 -3.83
N GLY A 161 -20.92 -0.03 -5.13
CA GLY A 161 -21.13 1.26 -5.77
C GLY A 161 -22.61 1.66 -5.82
N ASN A 162 -22.89 2.79 -6.44
CA ASN A 162 -24.25 3.25 -6.70
C ASN A 162 -24.93 2.39 -7.76
N THR A 163 -24.16 1.91 -8.75
CA THR A 163 -24.65 1.18 -9.93
C THR A 163 -24.02 -0.20 -10.09
N TYR A 164 -23.09 -0.60 -9.20
CA TYR A 164 -22.35 -1.86 -9.31
C TYR A 164 -22.19 -2.56 -7.97
N LYS A 165 -21.87 -3.85 -8.04
CA LYS A 165 -21.53 -4.68 -6.89
C LYS A 165 -20.47 -5.69 -7.30
N HIS A 166 -19.26 -5.53 -6.79
CA HIS A 166 -18.13 -6.40 -7.08
C HIS A 166 -17.52 -6.98 -5.83
N HIS A 167 -17.15 -8.27 -5.90
CA HIS A 167 -16.43 -8.96 -4.86
C HIS A 167 -15.18 -9.59 -5.47
N TYR A 168 -14.08 -9.54 -4.73
CA TYR A 168 -12.84 -10.15 -5.18
C TYR A 168 -12.06 -10.70 -3.98
N SER A 169 -11.39 -11.84 -4.19
CA SER A 169 -10.45 -12.40 -3.22
C SER A 169 -9.07 -12.48 -3.82
N SER A 170 -8.07 -12.18 -3.02
CA SER A 170 -6.67 -12.22 -3.42
C SER A 170 -5.82 -12.82 -2.31
N PHE A 171 -4.75 -13.50 -2.74
CA PHE A 171 -3.69 -13.96 -1.85
C PHE A 171 -2.41 -13.26 -2.22
N ASN A 172 -1.65 -12.79 -1.22
CA ASN A 172 -0.29 -12.38 -1.39
C ASN A 172 0.64 -13.33 -0.62
N GLY A 173 1.88 -13.43 -1.09
CA GLY A 173 2.94 -14.15 -0.43
C GLY A 173 4.27 -13.55 -0.83
N ALA A 174 5.17 -13.42 0.14
CA ALA A 174 6.54 -13.02 -0.11
C ALA A 174 7.48 -13.83 0.79
N PHE A 175 8.67 -14.07 0.28
CA PHE A 175 9.70 -14.81 0.98
C PHE A 175 11.03 -14.10 0.81
N ARG A 176 11.84 -14.06 1.86
CA ARG A 176 13.21 -13.57 1.86
C ARG A 176 14.11 -14.54 2.60
N ALA A 177 15.23 -14.93 1.98
CA ALA A 177 16.33 -15.62 2.62
C ALA A 177 17.56 -14.70 2.61
N THR A 178 18.29 -14.62 3.73
CA THR A 178 19.52 -13.84 3.80
C THR A 178 20.61 -14.65 4.53
N ALA A 179 21.76 -14.78 3.88
CA ALA A 179 22.95 -15.43 4.42
C ALA A 179 24.07 -14.41 4.63
N TYR A 180 24.71 -14.44 5.80
CA TYR A 180 25.86 -13.61 6.19
C TYR A 180 27.07 -14.51 6.33
N LEU A 181 28.07 -14.35 5.46
CA LEU A 181 29.29 -15.17 5.40
C LEU A 181 30.52 -14.25 5.47
N GLY A 182 30.94 -13.91 6.68
CA GLY A 182 32.00 -12.93 6.89
C GLY A 182 31.62 -11.55 6.34
N ASP A 183 32.35 -11.05 5.38
CA ASP A 183 32.11 -9.78 4.71
C ASP A 183 31.08 -9.88 3.55
N PHE A 184 30.64 -11.09 3.24
CA PHE A 184 29.64 -11.33 2.20
C PHE A 184 28.22 -11.42 2.77
N THR A 185 27.28 -10.82 2.06
CA THR A 185 25.83 -10.97 2.31
C THR A 185 25.15 -11.39 1.02
N PHE A 186 24.42 -12.49 1.09
CA PHE A 186 23.59 -12.97 -0.01
C PHE A 186 22.12 -12.90 0.40
N SER A 187 21.25 -12.38 -0.47
CA SER A 187 19.82 -12.49 -0.24
C SER A 187 19.06 -12.89 -1.51
N ALA A 188 17.99 -13.62 -1.28
CA ALA A 188 17.02 -13.99 -2.30
C ALA A 188 15.64 -13.58 -1.83
N ASP A 189 14.92 -12.87 -2.69
CA ASP A 189 13.55 -12.40 -2.46
C ASP A 189 12.64 -12.93 -3.54
N ALA A 190 11.43 -13.31 -3.17
CA ALA A 190 10.38 -13.65 -4.11
C ALA A 190 9.02 -13.19 -3.58
N SER A 191 8.13 -12.73 -4.47
CA SER A 191 6.76 -12.33 -4.16
C SER A 191 5.84 -12.76 -5.30
N ASN A 192 4.66 -13.29 -4.97
CA ASN A 192 3.66 -13.66 -5.98
C ASN A 192 2.89 -12.46 -6.55
N GLY A 193 3.22 -11.24 -6.09
CA GLY A 193 2.43 -10.07 -6.40
C GLY A 193 1.14 -10.01 -5.58
N TRP A 194 0.48 -8.86 -5.64
CA TRP A 194 -0.77 -8.63 -4.94
C TRP A 194 -1.82 -8.07 -5.90
N SER A 195 -3.03 -8.63 -5.83
CA SER A 195 -4.16 -8.17 -6.63
C SER A 195 -5.20 -7.53 -5.72
N PHE A 196 -5.75 -6.40 -6.15
CA PHE A 196 -6.76 -5.70 -5.38
C PHE A 196 -7.90 -5.18 -6.26
N LEU A 197 -9.03 -4.91 -5.63
CA LEU A 197 -10.20 -4.34 -6.26
C LEU A 197 -10.59 -3.05 -5.54
N GLU A 198 -10.65 -1.95 -6.28
CA GLU A 198 -11.06 -0.66 -5.77
C GLU A 198 -12.11 -0.03 -6.71
N GLY A 199 -13.35 0.07 -6.22
CA GLY A 199 -14.48 0.43 -7.07
C GLY A 199 -14.70 -0.61 -8.16
N GLU A 200 -14.67 -0.19 -9.40
CA GLU A 200 -14.74 -1.02 -10.61
C GLU A 200 -13.36 -1.37 -11.17
N ASN A 201 -12.26 -0.91 -10.54
CA ASN A 201 -10.90 -1.18 -11.00
C ASN A 201 -10.30 -2.37 -10.26
N ARG A 202 -9.97 -3.43 -11.00
CA ARG A 202 -9.19 -4.56 -10.50
C ARG A 202 -7.77 -4.46 -11.02
N THR A 203 -6.80 -4.34 -10.12
CA THR A 203 -5.38 -4.32 -10.45
C THR A 203 -4.74 -5.62 -10.01
N THR A 204 -3.94 -6.22 -10.87
CA THR A 204 -3.15 -7.42 -10.60
C THR A 204 -1.68 -7.10 -10.80
N ASN A 205 -0.91 -7.14 -9.72
CA ASN A 205 0.54 -7.08 -9.77
C ASN A 205 1.10 -8.47 -10.00
N ILE A 206 2.23 -8.56 -10.67
CA ILE A 206 2.85 -9.84 -11.01
C ILE A 206 3.86 -10.30 -9.98
N CYS A 207 4.31 -11.56 -10.12
CA CYS A 207 5.42 -12.09 -9.36
C CYS A 207 6.70 -11.32 -9.65
N THR A 208 7.47 -11.06 -8.60
CA THR A 208 8.81 -10.47 -8.68
C THR A 208 9.77 -11.31 -7.86
N TYR A 209 11.03 -11.34 -8.28
CA TYR A 209 12.10 -11.97 -7.52
C TYR A 209 13.40 -11.24 -7.73
N SER A 210 14.28 -11.33 -6.75
CA SER A 210 15.62 -10.77 -6.83
C SER A 210 16.65 -11.64 -6.12
N LEU A 211 17.87 -11.62 -6.64
CA LEU A 211 19.06 -12.16 -5.99
C LEU A 211 20.03 -11.00 -5.76
N VAL A 212 20.58 -10.92 -4.57
CA VAL A 212 21.54 -9.88 -4.18
C VAL A 212 22.78 -10.55 -3.61
N ALA A 213 23.94 -10.13 -4.11
CA ALA A 213 25.24 -10.45 -3.53
C ALA A 213 25.93 -9.14 -3.16
N SER A 214 26.31 -8.99 -1.90
CA SER A 214 27.02 -7.82 -1.41
C SER A 214 28.31 -8.21 -0.74
N TYR A 215 29.35 -7.39 -0.94
CA TYR A 215 30.65 -7.54 -0.31
C TYR A 215 31.05 -6.23 0.38
N LYS A 216 31.39 -6.34 1.65
CA LYS A 216 31.87 -5.21 2.47
C LYS A 216 33.40 -5.24 2.55
N TYR A 217 34.03 -4.16 2.14
CA TYR A 217 35.46 -3.95 2.28
C TYR A 217 35.73 -2.60 2.95
N LYS A 218 36.14 -2.61 4.21
CA LYS A 218 36.33 -1.39 5.03
C LYS A 218 35.07 -0.53 5.01
N ASP A 219 35.15 0.66 4.42
CA ASP A 219 34.08 1.62 4.33
C ASP A 219 33.26 1.52 3.01
N PHE A 220 33.60 0.55 2.16
CA PHE A 220 32.92 0.29 0.90
C PHE A 220 31.99 -0.91 0.99
N ILE A 221 30.85 -0.81 0.33
CA ILE A 221 29.92 -1.93 0.09
C ILE A 221 29.68 -2.01 -1.40
N PHE A 222 30.03 -3.12 -1.99
CA PHE A 222 29.77 -3.47 -3.38
C PHE A 222 28.56 -4.39 -3.41
N SER A 223 27.56 -4.09 -4.22
CA SER A 223 26.36 -4.93 -4.32
C SER A 223 26.01 -5.18 -5.78
N LEU A 224 25.78 -6.44 -6.10
CA LEU A 224 25.25 -6.89 -7.38
C LEU A 224 23.82 -7.37 -7.14
N ILE A 225 22.86 -6.82 -7.87
CA ILE A 225 21.45 -7.10 -7.74
C ILE A 225 20.94 -7.60 -9.09
N TRP A 226 20.41 -8.82 -9.11
CA TRP A 226 19.78 -9.39 -10.29
C TRP A 226 18.27 -9.53 -10.06
N GLN A 227 17.50 -8.73 -10.77
CA GLN A 227 16.06 -8.68 -10.65
C GLN A 227 15.40 -9.31 -11.86
N ASN A 228 14.39 -10.17 -11.60
CA ASN A 228 13.55 -10.80 -12.61
C ASN A 228 14.35 -11.46 -13.76
N GLY A 229 15.46 -12.11 -13.42
CA GLY A 229 16.54 -12.55 -14.31
C GLY A 229 16.16 -13.48 -15.46
N PHE A 230 14.94 -14.06 -15.44
CA PHE A 230 14.44 -14.93 -16.51
C PHE A 230 13.27 -14.32 -17.30
N GLN A 231 13.02 -13.01 -17.11
CA GLN A 231 11.93 -12.28 -17.78
C GLN A 231 12.51 -11.17 -18.66
N ASN A 232 12.34 -11.23 -19.96
CA ASN A 232 12.84 -10.20 -20.88
C ASN A 232 11.93 -8.97 -20.89
N ASP A 233 10.61 -9.17 -20.98
CA ASP A 233 9.62 -8.08 -20.94
C ASP A 233 8.80 -8.21 -19.67
N MET A 234 9.06 -7.37 -18.70
CA MET A 234 8.33 -7.43 -17.45
C MET A 234 6.97 -6.76 -17.56
N LEU A 235 5.92 -7.58 -17.54
CA LEU A 235 4.58 -7.09 -17.29
C LEU A 235 4.47 -6.71 -15.81
N SER A 236 4.55 -5.42 -15.46
CA SER A 236 4.53 -4.98 -14.05
C SER A 236 3.15 -5.07 -13.42
N ASN A 237 2.10 -4.69 -14.14
CA ASN A 237 0.73 -4.89 -13.68
C ASN A 237 -0.29 -4.99 -14.84
N LYS A 238 -1.48 -5.50 -14.49
CA LYS A 238 -2.68 -5.46 -15.34
C LYS A 238 -3.79 -4.76 -14.57
N ALA A 239 -4.42 -3.79 -15.18
CA ALA A 239 -5.62 -3.16 -14.65
C ALA A 239 -6.81 -3.48 -15.55
N TYR A 240 -7.94 -3.80 -14.91
CA TYR A 240 -9.20 -4.13 -15.57
C TYR A 240 -10.28 -3.20 -15.04
N LEU A 241 -10.95 -2.53 -15.95
CA LEU A 241 -12.17 -1.77 -15.64
C LEU A 241 -13.38 -2.70 -15.80
N LEU A 242 -14.13 -2.91 -14.71
CA LEU A 242 -15.28 -3.82 -14.62
C LEU A 242 -16.61 -3.07 -14.78
N ASN A 243 -16.61 -1.98 -15.56
CA ASN A 243 -17.80 -1.18 -15.77
C ASN A 243 -18.74 -1.86 -16.78
N ARG A 244 -20.07 -1.68 -16.57
CA ARG A 244 -21.11 -2.28 -17.43
C ARG A 244 -21.17 -1.70 -18.84
N TYR A 245 -20.69 -0.49 -19.04
CA TYR A 245 -20.73 0.22 -20.34
C TYR A 245 -19.40 0.13 -21.08
N VAL A 246 -18.29 0.22 -20.34
CA VAL A 246 -16.94 0.31 -20.90
C VAL A 246 -16.05 -0.72 -20.25
N GLY A 247 -15.62 -1.72 -21.00
CA GLY A 247 -14.58 -2.64 -20.59
C GLY A 247 -13.21 -2.15 -21.08
N LYS A 248 -12.26 -1.96 -20.16
CA LYS A 248 -10.90 -1.55 -20.50
C LYS A 248 -9.89 -2.45 -19.80
N THR A 249 -8.90 -2.92 -20.55
CA THR A 249 -7.75 -3.64 -20.00
C THR A 249 -6.49 -2.85 -20.31
N GLN A 250 -5.77 -2.50 -19.27
CA GLN A 250 -4.48 -1.84 -19.38
C GLN A 250 -3.39 -2.80 -18.88
N LYS A 251 -2.34 -2.95 -19.67
CA LYS A 251 -1.13 -3.69 -19.30
C LYS A 251 0.02 -2.70 -19.23
N LEU A 252 0.71 -2.66 -18.10
CA LEU A 252 1.94 -1.89 -17.96
C LEU A 252 3.11 -2.85 -18.16
N ILE A 253 3.80 -2.71 -19.26
CA ILE A 253 5.01 -3.47 -19.58
C ILE A 253 6.21 -2.54 -19.33
N ASN A 254 7.14 -2.99 -18.54
CA ASN A 254 8.38 -2.28 -18.26
C ASN A 254 9.56 -3.16 -18.70
N GLY A 255 10.05 -2.92 -19.92
CA GLY A 255 11.15 -3.70 -20.50
C GLY A 255 12.44 -3.57 -19.68
N ASP A 256 12.68 -2.40 -19.09
CA ASP A 256 13.92 -2.12 -18.35
C ASP A 256 13.99 -2.86 -16.99
N MET A 257 12.86 -3.36 -16.47
CA MET A 257 12.82 -4.11 -15.21
C MET A 257 12.87 -5.62 -15.41
N GLY A 258 12.78 -6.12 -16.64
CA GLY A 258 12.99 -7.53 -16.96
C GLY A 258 14.49 -7.84 -17.08
N ASN A 259 14.94 -8.93 -16.46
CA ASN A 259 16.35 -9.37 -16.47
C ASN A 259 17.34 -8.24 -16.17
N MET A 260 17.06 -7.44 -15.14
CA MET A 260 17.87 -6.27 -14.81
C MET A 260 19.02 -6.67 -13.88
N LEU A 261 20.25 -6.34 -14.29
CA LEU A 261 21.44 -6.47 -13.47
C LEU A 261 21.91 -5.07 -13.05
N THR A 262 21.95 -4.83 -11.74
CA THR A 262 22.36 -3.54 -11.18
C THR A 262 23.60 -3.72 -10.31
N PHE A 263 24.59 -2.88 -10.51
CA PHE A 263 25.75 -2.76 -9.65
C PHE A 263 25.65 -1.48 -8.81
N ASN A 264 25.76 -1.62 -7.48
CA ASN A 264 25.79 -0.50 -6.53
C ASN A 264 27.11 -0.46 -5.79
N LEU A 265 27.71 0.72 -5.72
CA LEU A 265 28.83 1.03 -4.86
C LEU A 265 28.40 2.03 -3.79
N SER A 266 28.49 1.65 -2.54
CA SER A 266 28.26 2.54 -1.40
C SER A 266 29.58 2.77 -0.66
N TRP A 267 29.90 4.03 -0.43
CA TRP A 267 31.06 4.44 0.35
C TRP A 267 30.62 5.25 1.55
N ARG A 268 30.97 4.76 2.75
CA ARG A 268 30.72 5.47 4.00
C ARG A 268 31.93 6.36 4.32
N PHE A 269 31.77 7.63 4.11
CA PHE A 269 32.72 8.63 4.51
C PHE A 269 32.33 9.22 5.87
N SER A 270 33.23 9.18 6.86
CA SER A 270 33.06 9.89 8.12
C SER A 270 34.37 10.59 8.48
N LYS A 271 34.32 11.93 8.58
CA LYS A 271 35.43 12.75 9.06
C LYS A 271 34.94 13.51 10.30
N GLY A 272 35.62 13.34 11.43
CA GLY A 272 35.30 14.02 12.67
C GLY A 272 35.63 13.18 13.91
N ARG A 273 35.61 13.77 15.11
CA ARG A 273 35.68 13.03 16.37
C ARG A 273 34.50 12.07 16.43
N LYS A 274 34.75 10.81 16.68
CA LYS A 274 33.70 9.87 17.09
C LYS A 274 33.22 10.35 18.47
N TYR A 275 32.15 11.10 18.48
CA TYR A 275 31.36 11.23 19.69
C TYR A 275 30.69 9.88 19.87
N GLU A 276 31.05 9.15 20.89
CA GLU A 276 30.17 8.13 21.41
C GLU A 276 28.89 8.88 21.78
N SER A 277 27.88 8.77 20.94
CA SER A 277 26.54 9.16 21.37
C SER A 277 26.33 8.44 22.67
N PRO A 278 25.99 9.12 23.79
CA PRO A 278 25.54 8.41 24.96
C PRO A 278 24.53 7.40 24.46
N LYS A 279 24.68 6.14 24.87
CA LYS A 279 23.70 5.09 24.55
C LYS A 279 22.39 5.50 25.18
N TYR A 280 21.71 6.42 24.53
CA TYR A 280 20.30 6.60 24.75
C TYR A 280 19.68 5.29 24.25
N THR A 281 19.49 4.40 25.18
CA THR A 281 18.50 3.35 25.06
C THR A 281 17.20 4.12 24.98
N VAL A 282 16.81 4.52 23.76
CA VAL A 282 15.44 4.95 23.50
C VAL A 282 14.60 3.76 23.97
N ASN A 283 13.97 3.96 25.12
CA ASN A 283 13.16 2.92 25.72
C ASN A 283 12.08 2.64 24.67
N LYS A 284 12.08 1.46 24.06
CA LYS A 284 11.10 1.12 23.00
C LYS A 284 9.66 1.28 23.47
N LYS A 285 9.44 1.35 24.79
CA LYS A 285 8.16 1.71 25.41
C LYS A 285 7.72 3.15 25.14
N ASP A 286 8.65 4.10 24.96
CA ASP A 286 8.30 5.49 24.69
C ASP A 286 7.88 5.73 23.25
N ASN A 287 8.38 4.93 22.31
CA ASN A 287 7.93 4.96 20.91
C ASN A 287 6.51 4.42 20.71
N ASP A 288 6.02 3.56 21.61
CA ASP A 288 4.67 3.00 21.54
C ASP A 288 3.59 3.98 22.04
N THR A 289 3.94 5.02 22.78
CA THR A 289 2.97 5.95 23.39
C THR A 289 2.98 7.36 22.80
N GLY A 290 4.01 7.72 22.03
CA GLY A 290 4.16 9.09 21.48
C GLY A 290 4.26 10.19 22.54
N ILE A 291 4.45 9.84 23.82
CA ILE A 291 4.57 10.78 24.92
C ILE A 291 6.03 10.78 25.41
N ILE A 292 6.72 11.86 25.11
CA ILE A 292 8.01 12.16 25.73
C ILE A 292 7.73 12.55 27.18
N LYS A 293 8.04 11.67 28.14
CA LYS A 293 8.09 12.07 29.54
C LYS A 293 9.34 12.94 29.74
N GLY A 294 9.16 14.26 29.79
CA GLY A 294 10.17 15.16 30.30
C GLY A 294 10.40 14.85 31.78
N ASN A 295 11.66 14.77 32.18
CA ASN A 295 12.08 14.77 33.58
C ASN A 295 11.79 16.12 34.20
#